data_b7dbaed9835a7d9d8be597e972fd46a9
#
_entry.id   b7dbaed9835a7d9d8be597e972fd46a9
#
_cell.length_a   1.000
_cell.length_b   1.000
_cell.length_c   1.000
_cell.angle_alpha   90.00
_cell.angle_beta   90.00
_cell.angle_gamma   90.00
#
_symmetry.space_group_name_H-M   'P 1'
#
loop_
_entity.id
_entity.type
_entity.pdbx_description
1 polymer ?
#
loop_
_entity_poly.entity_id
_entity_poly.type
_entity_poly.pdbx_seq_one_letter_code
_entity_poly.pdbx_strand_id
1 'polypeptide(L)'
;MDSRKKIFNDPVYGFVSVPYGILLDLIDHPYFQRLRRIRQLGLTPYVYPGALHTRFHHALGALHLMQEAIETLCGKEVEISPEESEAACIAILLHDIGHGPFSHALEHTLVDMQHEDISLLFMQDLNRQFSGRLDLAIAIFTDQYPKKYLHQLVSGQLDMDRMDYLNRDSFFTGVSEGVIGYDRIIKMLAVHNGQLVVEEKGIYSIEKFLIARRLMYWQVYLHKTGVVAEQMLIHALQRARELVMQGVEVEATRHLGWLLYRPTGLPLAPDELLKHFAVLDDNDVTMAIKYWTESDDPTLAYLAQGLLNRKLLRLEWHSMPVTPAYVEQIRERVRQTFGPFMHADHLVYVGQESNRAYDEAGEQINILFKDGRTKPLTQCSDVPLYTQLVTKYYVCYPKNLVAPA
;
A
#
# COMPACT_ATOMS: atom_id res chain seq x y z
N MET A 1 34.12 1.36 10.15
CA MET A 1 32.84 0.71 9.83
C MET A 1 33.08 -0.76 9.51
N ASP A 2 32.25 -1.65 10.02
CA ASP A 2 32.31 -3.08 9.68
C ASP A 2 32.00 -3.22 8.17
N SER A 3 32.94 -3.76 7.40
CA SER A 3 32.76 -3.94 5.95
C SER A 3 31.90 -5.16 5.59
N ARG A 4 31.45 -5.92 6.59
CA ARG A 4 30.61 -7.10 6.40
C ARG A 4 29.19 -6.69 5.97
N LYS A 5 28.61 -7.50 5.08
CA LYS A 5 27.24 -7.34 4.61
C LYS A 5 26.46 -8.64 4.77
N LYS A 6 25.21 -8.55 5.16
CA LYS A 6 24.24 -9.64 5.07
C LYS A 6 23.67 -9.66 3.67
N ILE A 7 23.56 -10.83 3.05
CA ILE A 7 23.00 -10.99 1.71
C ILE A 7 21.64 -11.66 1.84
N PHE A 8 20.65 -11.06 1.19
CA PHE A 8 19.30 -11.62 1.02
C PHE A 8 19.12 -11.97 -0.45
N ASN A 9 18.61 -13.18 -0.74
CA ASN A 9 18.19 -13.56 -2.08
C ASN A 9 16.82 -12.91 -2.38
N ASP A 10 16.75 -12.15 -3.45
CA ASP A 10 15.53 -11.51 -3.92
C ASP A 10 15.22 -11.96 -5.36
N PRO A 11 13.99 -12.39 -5.68
CA PRO A 11 13.67 -12.91 -7.01
C PRO A 11 13.65 -11.82 -8.08
N VAL A 12 13.56 -10.54 -7.71
CA VAL A 12 13.51 -9.40 -8.64
C VAL A 12 14.91 -8.84 -8.91
N TYR A 13 15.72 -8.65 -7.84
CA TYR A 13 17.04 -8.01 -7.93
C TYR A 13 18.23 -8.97 -7.77
N GLY A 14 17.97 -10.25 -7.52
CA GLY A 14 19.03 -11.24 -7.26
C GLY A 14 19.54 -11.15 -5.83
N PHE A 15 20.58 -10.35 -5.57
CA PHE A 15 21.18 -10.22 -4.25
C PHE A 15 21.02 -8.82 -3.67
N VAL A 16 20.27 -8.70 -2.61
CA VAL A 16 20.17 -7.47 -1.80
C VAL A 16 21.20 -7.55 -0.67
N SER A 17 22.13 -6.61 -0.65
CA SER A 17 23.21 -6.54 0.34
C SER A 17 22.92 -5.47 1.39
N VAL A 18 22.83 -5.87 2.65
CA VAL A 18 22.57 -4.96 3.78
C VAL A 18 23.82 -4.87 4.66
N PRO A 19 24.37 -3.65 4.91
CA PRO A 19 25.47 -3.48 5.85
C PRO A 19 25.10 -3.95 7.25
N TYR A 20 26.09 -4.54 7.97
CA TYR A 20 25.93 -4.78 9.41
C TYR A 20 25.81 -3.45 10.16
N GLY A 21 25.02 -3.41 11.20
CA GLY A 21 24.71 -2.24 12.00
C GLY A 21 23.23 -1.98 12.06
N ILE A 22 22.81 -0.73 12.23
CA ILE A 22 21.43 -0.36 12.53
C ILE A 22 20.43 -0.88 11.48
N LEU A 23 20.77 -0.90 10.19
CA LEU A 23 19.88 -1.41 9.15
C LEU A 23 19.54 -2.89 9.36
N LEU A 24 20.55 -3.71 9.70
CA LEU A 24 20.31 -5.11 9.98
C LEU A 24 19.59 -5.31 11.31
N ASP A 25 19.92 -4.53 12.34
CA ASP A 25 19.26 -4.57 13.64
C ASP A 25 17.77 -4.22 13.50
N LEU A 26 17.42 -3.23 12.66
CA LEU A 26 16.05 -2.88 12.34
C LEU A 26 15.34 -3.99 11.56
N ILE A 27 16.00 -4.62 10.59
CA ILE A 27 15.44 -5.75 9.85
C ILE A 27 15.14 -6.93 10.79
N ASP A 28 16.03 -7.21 11.74
CA ASP A 28 15.86 -8.31 12.70
C ASP A 28 14.87 -7.95 13.83
N HIS A 29 14.45 -6.69 13.94
CA HIS A 29 13.49 -6.25 14.96
C HIS A 29 12.10 -6.86 14.73
N PRO A 30 11.38 -7.28 15.79
CA PRO A 30 10.05 -7.90 15.69
C PRO A 30 9.03 -7.09 14.87
N TYR A 31 9.06 -5.76 14.94
CA TYR A 31 8.18 -4.88 14.16
C TYR A 31 8.38 -5.06 12.66
N PHE A 32 9.63 -5.16 12.22
CA PHE A 32 9.95 -5.36 10.81
C PHE A 32 9.71 -6.83 10.38
N GLN A 33 10.03 -7.79 11.24
CA GLN A 33 9.79 -9.21 10.97
C GLN A 33 8.29 -9.54 10.79
N ARG A 34 7.38 -8.74 11.35
CA ARG A 34 5.94 -8.81 11.12
C ARG A 34 5.59 -8.69 9.63
N LEU A 35 6.31 -7.85 8.88
CA LEU A 35 6.06 -7.62 7.45
C LEU A 35 6.19 -8.89 6.60
N ARG A 36 6.86 -9.94 7.08
CA ARG A 36 6.89 -11.27 6.41
C ARG A 36 5.53 -11.94 6.34
N ARG A 37 4.59 -11.52 7.18
CA ARG A 37 3.26 -12.10 7.32
C ARG A 37 2.15 -11.15 6.85
N ILE A 38 2.52 -10.05 6.19
CA ILE A 38 1.59 -9.10 5.56
C ILE A 38 1.86 -9.09 4.06
N ARG A 39 0.88 -9.50 3.28
CA ARG A 39 0.96 -9.50 1.82
C ARG A 39 0.99 -8.08 1.27
N GLN A 40 1.86 -7.84 0.28
CA GLN A 40 1.95 -6.55 -0.40
C GLN A 40 0.63 -6.17 -1.07
N LEU A 41 0.00 -7.12 -1.75
CA LEU A 41 -1.20 -6.90 -2.55
C LEU A 41 -2.47 -7.47 -1.93
N GLY A 42 -2.52 -7.66 -0.60
CA GLY A 42 -3.71 -8.05 0.15
C GLY A 42 -4.43 -9.27 -0.44
N LEU A 43 -5.65 -9.06 -0.97
CA LEU A 43 -6.50 -10.11 -1.55
C LEU A 43 -6.33 -10.31 -3.06
N THR A 44 -5.40 -9.63 -3.70
CA THR A 44 -5.08 -9.76 -5.13
C THR A 44 -4.72 -11.19 -5.57
N PRO A 45 -4.19 -12.10 -4.71
CA PRO A 45 -4.01 -13.52 -5.08
C PRO A 45 -5.28 -14.24 -5.53
N TYR A 46 -6.46 -13.70 -5.23
CA TYR A 46 -7.71 -14.21 -5.81
C TYR A 46 -7.82 -14.05 -7.33
N VAL A 47 -7.02 -13.16 -7.91
CA VAL A 47 -6.89 -12.92 -9.36
C VAL A 47 -5.57 -13.45 -9.88
N TYR A 48 -4.49 -13.05 -9.23
CA TYR A 48 -3.12 -13.36 -9.60
C TYR A 48 -2.50 -14.31 -8.57
N PRO A 49 -2.61 -15.63 -8.74
CA PRO A 49 -2.21 -16.61 -7.70
C PRO A 49 -0.74 -16.52 -7.27
N GLY A 50 0.13 -15.98 -8.15
CA GLY A 50 1.54 -15.76 -7.85
C GLY A 50 1.82 -14.54 -6.97
N ALA A 51 0.86 -13.66 -6.74
CA ALA A 51 1.02 -12.41 -5.98
C ALA A 51 1.03 -12.65 -4.46
N LEU A 52 1.96 -13.50 -3.99
CA LEU A 52 2.09 -13.92 -2.59
C LEU A 52 3.26 -13.24 -1.85
N HIS A 53 3.98 -12.34 -2.51
CA HIS A 53 5.05 -11.57 -1.89
C HIS A 53 4.51 -10.67 -0.79
N THR A 54 5.40 -10.38 0.15
CA THR A 54 5.05 -9.65 1.37
C THR A 54 5.70 -8.28 1.39
N ARG A 55 5.23 -7.41 2.28
CA ARG A 55 5.83 -6.09 2.52
C ARG A 55 7.30 -6.18 2.94
N PHE A 56 7.71 -7.30 3.53
CA PHE A 56 9.12 -7.56 3.82
C PHE A 56 9.98 -7.60 2.55
N HIS A 57 9.50 -8.29 1.48
CA HIS A 57 10.22 -8.33 0.20
C HIS A 57 10.30 -6.94 -0.43
N HIS A 58 9.19 -6.21 -0.41
CA HIS A 58 9.11 -4.85 -0.93
C HIS A 58 10.08 -3.91 -0.19
N ALA A 59 10.06 -3.87 1.13
CA ALA A 59 10.92 -3.00 1.92
C ALA A 59 12.42 -3.27 1.67
N LEU A 60 12.81 -4.54 1.50
CA LEU A 60 14.20 -4.88 1.13
C LEU A 60 14.55 -4.43 -0.29
N GLY A 61 13.61 -4.55 -1.24
CA GLY A 61 13.83 -4.09 -2.61
C GLY A 61 13.91 -2.57 -2.70
N ALA A 62 13.03 -1.85 -2.02
CA ALA A 62 13.08 -0.39 -1.93
C ALA A 62 14.39 0.10 -1.28
N LEU A 63 14.87 -0.60 -0.23
CA LEU A 63 16.19 -0.34 0.35
C LEU A 63 17.32 -0.55 -0.68
N HIS A 64 17.28 -1.63 -1.45
CA HIS A 64 18.28 -1.89 -2.50
C HIS A 64 18.33 -0.75 -3.52
N LEU A 65 17.17 -0.34 -4.04
CA LEU A 65 17.09 0.77 -4.99
C LEU A 65 17.53 2.10 -4.39
N MET A 66 17.26 2.35 -3.10
CA MET A 66 17.75 3.53 -2.39
C MET A 66 19.28 3.57 -2.33
N GLN A 67 19.91 2.44 -2.04
CA GLN A 67 21.38 2.33 -2.03
C GLN A 67 21.95 2.64 -3.42
N GLU A 68 21.37 2.10 -4.49
CA GLU A 68 21.78 2.38 -5.88
C GLU A 68 21.57 3.86 -6.26
N ALA A 69 20.48 4.47 -5.83
CA ALA A 69 20.19 5.88 -6.07
C ALA A 69 21.21 6.79 -5.38
N ILE A 70 21.52 6.53 -4.11
CA ILE A 70 22.52 7.27 -3.34
C ILE A 70 23.91 7.11 -3.99
N GLU A 71 24.31 5.89 -4.35
CA GLU A 71 25.58 5.65 -5.04
C GLU A 71 25.67 6.42 -6.37
N THR A 72 24.58 6.43 -7.14
CA THR A 72 24.50 7.19 -8.40
C THR A 72 24.64 8.69 -8.18
N LEU A 73 23.94 9.25 -7.19
CA LEU A 73 24.00 10.68 -6.88
C LEU A 73 25.38 11.10 -6.35
N CYS A 74 25.97 10.31 -5.45
CA CYS A 74 27.34 10.53 -4.98
C CYS A 74 28.37 10.47 -6.14
N GLY A 75 28.18 9.53 -7.09
CA GLY A 75 29.00 9.45 -8.31
C GLY A 75 28.87 10.66 -9.24
N LYS A 76 27.82 11.48 -9.05
CA LYS A 76 27.59 12.76 -9.74
C LYS A 76 27.94 13.98 -8.87
N GLU A 77 28.78 13.78 -7.86
CA GLU A 77 29.29 14.83 -6.97
C GLU A 77 28.20 15.51 -6.11
N VAL A 78 27.03 14.83 -5.91
CA VAL A 78 26.04 15.29 -4.94
C VAL A 78 26.54 14.97 -3.54
N GLU A 79 26.66 15.99 -2.68
CA GLU A 79 27.09 15.82 -1.30
C GLU A 79 26.01 15.12 -0.47
N ILE A 80 26.23 13.85 -0.14
CA ILE A 80 25.45 13.04 0.79
C ILE A 80 26.41 12.47 1.82
N SER A 81 26.25 12.88 3.08
CA SER A 81 27.11 12.35 4.15
C SER A 81 26.78 10.87 4.43
N PRO A 82 27.70 10.12 5.07
CA PRO A 82 27.42 8.75 5.50
C PRO A 82 26.19 8.65 6.41
N GLU A 83 25.95 9.64 7.27
CA GLU A 83 24.82 9.72 8.19
C GLU A 83 23.51 9.97 7.40
N GLU A 84 23.54 10.85 6.40
CA GLU A 84 22.40 11.10 5.50
C GLU A 84 22.06 9.86 4.68
N SER A 85 23.06 9.16 4.19
CA SER A 85 22.91 7.90 3.45
C SER A 85 22.26 6.81 4.32
N GLU A 86 22.76 6.61 5.55
CA GLU A 86 22.17 5.66 6.50
C GLU A 86 20.72 6.06 6.83
N ALA A 87 20.46 7.35 7.07
CA ALA A 87 19.14 7.85 7.42
C ALA A 87 18.11 7.70 6.28
N ALA A 88 18.50 7.98 5.03
CA ALA A 88 17.64 7.76 3.86
C ALA A 88 17.33 6.27 3.66
N CYS A 89 18.32 5.40 3.87
CA CYS A 89 18.13 3.95 3.85
C CYS A 89 17.19 3.46 4.97
N ILE A 90 17.27 4.03 6.18
CA ILE A 90 16.34 3.73 7.28
C ILE A 90 14.93 4.23 6.93
N ALA A 91 14.81 5.44 6.40
CA ALA A 91 13.53 6.04 6.05
C ALA A 91 12.77 5.18 5.04
N ILE A 92 13.42 4.75 3.94
CA ILE A 92 12.80 3.89 2.94
C ILE A 92 12.57 2.46 3.46
N LEU A 93 13.43 1.92 4.32
CA LEU A 93 13.24 0.60 4.90
C LEU A 93 11.97 0.54 5.77
N LEU A 94 11.66 1.63 6.48
CA LEU A 94 10.58 1.69 7.46
C LEU A 94 9.33 2.42 6.95
N HIS A 95 9.31 2.95 5.72
CA HIS A 95 8.19 3.79 5.23
C HIS A 95 6.84 3.09 5.32
N ASP A 96 6.80 1.78 5.06
CA ASP A 96 5.60 0.93 5.01
C ASP A 96 5.37 0.10 6.31
N ILE A 97 6.16 0.33 7.37
CA ILE A 97 6.08 -0.49 8.60
C ILE A 97 4.73 -0.37 9.31
N GLY A 98 3.99 0.70 9.07
CA GLY A 98 2.68 0.99 9.64
C GLY A 98 1.50 0.30 8.96
N HIS A 99 1.71 -0.39 7.86
CA HIS A 99 0.62 -1.12 7.22
C HIS A 99 0.09 -2.26 8.07
N GLY A 100 -1.25 -2.38 8.11
CA GLY A 100 -1.96 -3.48 8.75
C GLY A 100 -2.18 -4.70 7.84
N PRO A 101 -2.82 -5.75 8.38
CA PRO A 101 -3.26 -6.90 7.59
C PRO A 101 -4.12 -6.50 6.39
N PHE A 102 -3.88 -7.16 5.26
CA PHE A 102 -4.59 -6.90 4.01
C PHE A 102 -4.57 -5.43 3.58
N SER A 103 -3.44 -4.77 3.82
CA SER A 103 -3.19 -3.37 3.42
C SER A 103 -4.18 -2.40 4.04
N HIS A 104 -5.10 -1.84 3.28
CA HIS A 104 -6.00 -0.76 3.71
C HIS A 104 -7.30 -1.26 4.39
N ALA A 105 -7.55 -2.57 4.48
CA ALA A 105 -8.82 -3.08 5.00
C ALA A 105 -9.12 -2.70 6.46
N LEU A 106 -8.09 -2.48 7.30
CA LEU A 106 -8.26 -2.04 8.68
C LEU A 106 -8.29 -0.52 8.83
N GLU A 107 -7.69 0.22 7.88
CA GLU A 107 -7.73 1.67 7.86
C GLU A 107 -9.19 2.14 7.74
N HIS A 108 -9.59 3.12 8.52
CA HIS A 108 -10.97 3.65 8.55
C HIS A 108 -12.07 2.66 8.96
N THR A 109 -11.73 1.38 9.23
CA THR A 109 -12.71 0.40 9.76
C THR A 109 -12.51 0.13 11.23
N LEU A 110 -11.31 -0.22 11.65
CA LEU A 110 -10.94 -0.53 13.04
C LEU A 110 -9.96 0.48 13.63
N VAL A 111 -9.14 1.11 12.79
CA VAL A 111 -8.16 2.13 13.18
C VAL A 111 -8.41 3.36 12.32
N ASP A 112 -8.70 4.50 12.96
CA ASP A 112 -8.93 5.78 12.28
C ASP A 112 -7.61 6.56 12.16
N MET A 113 -6.64 5.96 11.47
CA MET A 113 -5.32 6.53 11.19
C MET A 113 -4.81 6.01 9.84
N GLN A 114 -4.08 6.85 9.13
CA GLN A 114 -3.36 6.47 7.91
C GLN A 114 -2.13 5.63 8.26
N HIS A 115 -1.72 4.75 7.36
CA HIS A 115 -0.54 3.90 7.59
C HIS A 115 0.76 4.70 7.71
N GLU A 116 0.86 5.88 7.10
CA GLU A 116 2.00 6.79 7.25
C GLU A 116 2.12 7.30 8.69
N ASP A 117 1.00 7.68 9.32
CA ASP A 117 0.98 8.10 10.72
C ASP A 117 1.37 6.95 11.65
N ILE A 118 0.87 5.74 11.36
CA ILE A 118 1.23 4.53 12.10
C ILE A 118 2.71 4.20 11.88
N SER A 119 3.24 4.36 10.65
CA SER A 119 4.67 4.18 10.36
C SER A 119 5.52 5.14 11.20
N LEU A 120 5.09 6.39 11.30
CA LEU A 120 5.76 7.37 12.15
C LEU A 120 5.76 6.96 13.64
N LEU A 121 4.64 6.42 14.16
CA LEU A 121 4.60 5.89 15.53
C LEU A 121 5.61 4.75 15.74
N PHE A 122 5.70 3.81 14.80
CA PHE A 122 6.71 2.75 14.84
C PHE A 122 8.12 3.31 14.82
N MET A 123 8.41 4.26 13.92
CA MET A 123 9.72 4.88 13.82
C MET A 123 10.09 5.63 15.11
N GLN A 124 9.16 6.34 15.72
CA GLN A 124 9.38 7.04 17.00
C GLN A 124 9.65 6.07 18.14
N ASP A 125 8.96 4.96 18.20
CA ASP A 125 9.21 3.93 19.22
C ASP A 125 10.57 3.25 19.00
N LEU A 126 10.89 2.86 17.77
CA LEU A 126 12.22 2.36 17.40
C LEU A 126 13.31 3.38 17.74
N ASN A 127 13.07 4.67 17.49
CA ASN A 127 14.02 5.72 17.82
C ASN A 127 14.33 5.78 19.32
N ARG A 128 13.30 5.62 20.18
CA ARG A 128 13.51 5.49 21.64
C ARG A 128 14.36 4.26 21.97
N GLN A 129 14.07 3.10 21.37
CA GLN A 129 14.79 1.85 21.60
C GLN A 129 16.26 1.91 21.13
N PHE A 130 16.52 2.64 20.03
CA PHE A 130 17.85 2.82 19.44
C PHE A 130 18.54 4.13 19.86
N SER A 131 18.08 4.74 20.98
CA SER A 131 18.73 5.89 21.63
C SER A 131 18.89 7.12 20.73
N GLY A 132 17.87 7.47 19.92
CA GLY A 132 17.85 8.67 19.07
C GLY A 132 18.49 8.45 17.68
N ARG A 133 18.91 7.24 17.34
CA ARG A 133 19.62 7.00 16.07
C ARG A 133 18.75 7.14 14.82
N LEU A 134 17.41 7.22 14.95
CA LEU A 134 16.49 7.40 13.84
C LEU A 134 16.05 8.86 13.64
N ASP A 135 16.54 9.83 14.44
CA ASP A 135 16.10 11.22 14.36
C ASP A 135 16.20 11.79 12.94
N LEU A 136 17.35 11.59 12.27
CA LEU A 136 17.55 12.06 10.91
C LEU A 136 16.64 11.33 9.89
N ALA A 137 16.45 10.03 10.05
CA ALA A 137 15.58 9.24 9.20
C ALA A 137 14.11 9.70 9.33
N ILE A 138 13.65 9.99 10.54
CA ILE A 138 12.33 10.56 10.80
C ILE A 138 12.20 11.95 10.16
N ALA A 139 13.23 12.80 10.26
CA ALA A 139 13.22 14.12 9.64
C ALA A 139 13.16 14.03 8.10
N ILE A 140 13.84 13.06 7.49
CA ILE A 140 13.75 12.78 6.05
C ILE A 140 12.37 12.25 5.68
N PHE A 141 11.86 11.26 6.41
CA PHE A 141 10.54 10.67 6.17
C PHE A 141 9.41 11.71 6.24
N THR A 142 9.45 12.61 7.21
CA THR A 142 8.43 13.65 7.43
C THR A 142 8.65 14.95 6.64
N ASP A 143 9.56 14.96 5.67
CA ASP A 143 9.93 16.16 4.87
C ASP A 143 10.39 17.37 5.68
N GLN A 144 10.97 17.13 6.86
CA GLN A 144 11.50 18.20 7.73
C GLN A 144 13.00 18.45 7.53
N TYR A 145 13.68 17.62 6.73
CA TYR A 145 15.10 17.77 6.46
C TYR A 145 15.36 18.74 5.30
N PRO A 146 16.39 19.62 5.38
CA PRO A 146 16.64 20.66 4.36
C PRO A 146 16.93 20.13 2.95
N LYS A 147 17.62 18.99 2.81
CA LYS A 147 17.92 18.37 1.51
C LYS A 147 16.69 17.61 1.01
N LYS A 148 15.77 18.32 0.37
CA LYS A 148 14.47 17.82 -0.07
C LYS A 148 14.55 16.59 -0.97
N TYR A 149 15.60 16.48 -1.80
CA TYR A 149 15.78 15.33 -2.67
C TYR A 149 15.90 14.01 -1.91
N LEU A 150 16.34 14.00 -0.63
CA LEU A 150 16.36 12.78 0.18
C LEU A 150 14.95 12.31 0.53
N HIS A 151 14.05 13.22 0.89
CA HIS A 151 12.63 12.89 1.05
C HIS A 151 12.00 12.44 -0.28
N GLN A 152 12.30 13.14 -1.39
CA GLN A 152 11.79 12.80 -2.72
C GLN A 152 12.21 11.40 -3.20
N LEU A 153 13.33 10.87 -2.71
CA LEU A 153 13.71 9.47 -2.95
C LEU A 153 12.86 8.47 -2.13
N VAL A 154 12.29 8.90 -1.00
CA VAL A 154 11.42 8.07 -0.13
C VAL A 154 9.95 8.19 -0.55
N SER A 155 9.48 9.43 -0.77
CA SER A 155 8.09 9.73 -1.11
C SER A 155 8.04 10.89 -2.11
N GLY A 156 7.93 10.59 -3.38
CA GLY A 156 7.90 11.55 -4.48
C GLY A 156 7.25 10.94 -5.72
N GLN A 157 7.34 11.61 -6.87
CA GLN A 157 6.82 11.05 -8.12
C GLN A 157 7.73 9.94 -8.70
N LEU A 158 9.02 9.92 -8.35
CA LEU A 158 10.03 8.98 -8.81
C LEU A 158 10.82 8.43 -7.62
N ASP A 159 10.10 8.02 -6.58
CA ASP A 159 10.69 7.43 -5.37
C ASP A 159 11.06 5.95 -5.56
N MET A 160 11.84 5.45 -4.62
CA MET A 160 12.30 4.07 -4.63
C MET A 160 11.20 3.08 -4.24
N ASP A 161 10.18 3.54 -3.52
CA ASP A 161 8.96 2.80 -3.22
C ASP A 161 8.24 2.43 -4.53
N ARG A 162 7.86 3.42 -5.36
CA ARG A 162 7.16 3.19 -6.63
C ARG A 162 7.97 2.36 -7.60
N MET A 163 9.28 2.57 -7.66
CA MET A 163 10.16 1.79 -8.54
C MET A 163 10.21 0.32 -8.13
N ASP A 164 10.25 0.02 -6.83
CA ASP A 164 10.23 -1.37 -6.38
C ASP A 164 8.88 -2.00 -6.61
N TYR A 165 7.79 -1.40 -6.07
CA TYR A 165 6.51 -2.10 -6.12
C TYR A 165 6.02 -2.33 -7.56
N LEU A 166 6.20 -1.39 -8.48
CA LEU A 166 5.80 -1.60 -9.88
C LEU A 166 6.52 -2.80 -10.49
N ASN A 167 7.82 -2.89 -10.28
CA ASN A 167 8.63 -3.96 -10.84
C ASN A 167 8.35 -5.31 -10.15
N ARG A 168 8.26 -5.29 -8.83
CA ARG A 168 7.99 -6.46 -7.99
C ARG A 168 6.58 -7.01 -8.21
N ASP A 169 5.58 -6.15 -8.21
CA ASP A 169 4.19 -6.55 -8.44
C ASP A 169 3.99 -7.08 -9.85
N SER A 170 4.65 -6.47 -10.85
CA SER A 170 4.71 -7.00 -12.22
C SER A 170 5.24 -8.43 -12.24
N PHE A 171 6.37 -8.68 -11.57
CA PHE A 171 6.99 -10.00 -11.49
C PHE A 171 6.05 -11.04 -10.85
N PHE A 172 5.50 -10.74 -9.67
CA PHE A 172 4.70 -11.69 -8.91
C PHE A 172 3.27 -11.87 -9.44
N THR A 173 2.70 -10.88 -10.10
CA THR A 173 1.40 -11.01 -10.78
C THR A 173 1.51 -11.64 -12.16
N GLY A 174 2.67 -11.57 -12.79
CA GLY A 174 2.89 -11.97 -14.18
C GLY A 174 2.34 -10.95 -15.19
N VAL A 175 2.05 -9.71 -14.76
CA VAL A 175 1.57 -8.61 -15.61
C VAL A 175 2.76 -7.82 -16.12
N SER A 176 3.18 -8.09 -17.34
CA SER A 176 4.40 -7.54 -17.95
C SER A 176 4.38 -6.04 -18.23
N GLU A 177 3.20 -5.43 -18.22
CA GLU A 177 3.02 -3.98 -18.40
C GLU A 177 3.67 -3.15 -17.28
N GLY A 178 3.88 -3.75 -16.10
CA GLY A 178 4.56 -3.11 -14.98
C GLY A 178 6.08 -3.13 -15.05
N VAL A 179 6.67 -3.83 -16.02
CA VAL A 179 8.15 -3.88 -16.16
C VAL A 179 8.68 -2.52 -16.57
N ILE A 180 9.50 -1.94 -15.70
CA ILE A 180 10.17 -0.64 -15.90
C ILE A 180 11.69 -0.80 -15.96
N GLY A 181 12.35 0.12 -16.64
CA GLY A 181 13.82 0.17 -16.68
C GLY A 181 14.37 0.94 -15.49
N TYR A 182 14.17 0.44 -14.26
CA TYR A 182 14.56 1.13 -13.04
C TYR A 182 16.06 1.48 -13.01
N ASP A 183 16.94 0.57 -13.43
CA ASP A 183 18.39 0.83 -13.52
C ASP A 183 18.71 2.10 -14.31
N ARG A 184 18.04 2.25 -15.46
CA ARG A 184 18.25 3.42 -16.31
C ARG A 184 17.67 4.68 -15.66
N ILE A 185 16.51 4.57 -15.02
CA ILE A 185 15.88 5.70 -14.32
C ILE A 185 16.81 6.19 -13.22
N ILE A 186 17.29 5.29 -12.36
CA ILE A 186 18.20 5.61 -11.26
C ILE A 186 19.49 6.27 -11.79
N LYS A 187 20.10 5.73 -12.85
CA LYS A 187 21.29 6.33 -13.47
C LYS A 187 21.06 7.71 -14.06
N MET A 188 19.83 8.05 -14.41
CA MET A 188 19.47 9.38 -14.92
C MET A 188 19.03 10.36 -13.82
N LEU A 189 18.91 9.93 -12.55
CA LEU A 189 18.66 10.84 -11.45
C LEU A 189 19.82 11.82 -11.26
N ALA A 190 19.49 13.04 -10.93
CA ALA A 190 20.42 14.11 -10.57
C ALA A 190 19.77 15.03 -9.52
N VAL A 191 20.54 15.91 -8.94
CA VAL A 191 20.06 16.96 -8.04
C VAL A 191 20.34 18.34 -8.65
N HIS A 192 19.34 19.19 -8.72
CA HIS A 192 19.50 20.57 -9.15
C HIS A 192 18.71 21.51 -8.24
N ASN A 193 19.39 22.52 -7.68
CA ASN A 193 18.81 23.46 -6.72
C ASN A 193 18.13 22.76 -5.50
N GLY A 194 18.76 21.69 -5.00
CA GLY A 194 18.24 20.96 -3.84
C GLY A 194 17.03 20.06 -4.11
N GLN A 195 16.63 19.90 -5.37
CA GLN A 195 15.49 19.07 -5.81
C GLN A 195 16.00 17.87 -6.64
N LEU A 196 15.28 16.76 -6.57
CA LEU A 196 15.50 15.61 -7.43
C LEU A 196 15.03 15.94 -8.85
N VAL A 197 15.86 15.68 -9.83
CA VAL A 197 15.57 15.91 -11.25
C VAL A 197 16.05 14.73 -12.08
N VAL A 198 15.64 14.66 -13.34
CA VAL A 198 16.06 13.60 -14.28
C VAL A 198 16.82 14.24 -15.44
N GLU A 199 17.97 13.70 -15.80
CA GLU A 199 18.70 14.11 -16.99
C GLU A 199 17.85 13.92 -18.26
N GLU A 200 17.98 14.81 -19.25
CA GLU A 200 17.28 14.80 -20.53
C GLU A 200 17.25 13.41 -21.20
N LYS A 201 18.34 12.64 -21.09
CA LYS A 201 18.45 11.28 -21.63
C LYS A 201 17.49 10.26 -20.99
N GLY A 202 16.91 10.61 -19.83
CA GLY A 202 15.97 9.78 -19.08
C GLY A 202 14.51 9.91 -19.52
N ILE A 203 14.13 10.89 -20.32
CA ILE A 203 12.73 11.25 -20.64
C ILE A 203 11.91 10.00 -21.02
N TYR A 204 12.34 9.23 -21.99
CA TYR A 204 11.60 8.05 -22.47
C TYR A 204 11.44 6.95 -21.40
N SER A 205 12.39 6.85 -20.46
CA SER A 205 12.27 5.90 -19.35
C SER A 205 11.22 6.35 -18.34
N ILE A 206 11.11 7.66 -18.11
CA ILE A 206 10.09 8.23 -17.23
C ILE A 206 8.70 8.14 -17.88
N GLU A 207 8.57 8.40 -19.17
CA GLU A 207 7.32 8.22 -19.91
C GLU A 207 6.82 6.77 -19.78
N LYS A 208 7.72 5.78 -20.01
CA LYS A 208 7.41 4.37 -19.83
C LYS A 208 6.99 4.04 -18.39
N PHE A 209 7.68 4.61 -17.39
CA PHE A 209 7.35 4.44 -15.98
C PHE A 209 5.92 4.91 -15.67
N LEU A 210 5.54 6.10 -16.15
CA LEU A 210 4.19 6.64 -15.92
C LEU A 210 3.11 5.83 -16.63
N ILE A 211 3.38 5.33 -17.83
CA ILE A 211 2.48 4.42 -18.57
C ILE A 211 2.34 3.10 -17.83
N ALA A 212 3.46 2.48 -17.41
CA ALA A 212 3.46 1.23 -16.64
C ALA A 212 2.66 1.36 -15.35
N ARG A 213 2.87 2.44 -14.58
CA ARG A 213 2.11 2.77 -13.38
C ARG A 213 0.62 2.81 -13.64
N ARG A 214 0.18 3.53 -14.67
CA ARG A 214 -1.24 3.60 -15.04
C ARG A 214 -1.84 2.24 -15.38
N LEU A 215 -1.12 1.43 -16.15
CA LEU A 215 -1.58 0.11 -16.57
C LEU A 215 -1.70 -0.83 -15.36
N MET A 216 -0.69 -0.84 -14.48
CA MET A 216 -0.72 -1.63 -13.25
C MET A 216 -1.88 -1.25 -12.34
N TYR A 217 -2.19 0.05 -12.22
CA TYR A 217 -3.35 0.49 -11.44
C TYR A 217 -4.65 -0.14 -11.92
N TRP A 218 -4.94 -0.08 -13.23
CA TRP A 218 -6.20 -0.62 -13.75
C TRP A 218 -6.22 -2.14 -13.89
N GLN A 219 -5.09 -2.76 -14.16
CA GLN A 219 -5.03 -4.20 -14.35
C GLN A 219 -4.87 -4.96 -13.04
N VAL A 220 -4.08 -4.44 -12.10
CA VAL A 220 -3.74 -5.13 -10.85
C VAL A 220 -4.44 -4.53 -9.65
N TYR A 221 -4.11 -3.28 -9.28
CA TYR A 221 -4.55 -2.70 -8.00
C TYR A 221 -6.05 -2.42 -7.95
N LEU A 222 -6.64 -1.97 -9.06
CA LEU A 222 -8.07 -1.70 -9.20
C LEU A 222 -8.81 -2.78 -10.00
N HIS A 223 -8.26 -4.01 -10.04
CA HIS A 223 -8.95 -5.12 -10.68
C HIS A 223 -10.23 -5.45 -9.91
N LYS A 224 -11.38 -5.56 -10.63
CA LYS A 224 -12.72 -5.74 -10.03
C LYS A 224 -12.80 -6.83 -8.96
N THR A 225 -12.06 -7.94 -9.11
CA THR A 225 -12.09 -9.04 -8.16
C THR A 225 -11.29 -8.71 -6.89
N GLY A 226 -10.17 -7.97 -7.01
CA GLY A 226 -9.43 -7.44 -5.87
C GLY A 226 -10.28 -6.47 -5.07
N VAL A 227 -10.85 -5.46 -5.76
CA VAL A 227 -11.73 -4.45 -5.15
C VAL A 227 -12.92 -5.10 -4.42
N VAL A 228 -13.63 -6.03 -5.06
CA VAL A 228 -14.78 -6.66 -4.40
C VAL A 228 -14.39 -7.52 -3.21
N ALA A 229 -13.23 -8.19 -3.26
CA ALA A 229 -12.76 -9.00 -2.14
C ALA A 229 -12.37 -8.11 -0.94
N GLU A 230 -11.70 -7.00 -1.18
CA GLU A 230 -11.35 -6.02 -0.16
C GLU A 230 -12.60 -5.40 0.47
N GLN A 231 -13.55 -4.97 -0.34
CA GLN A 231 -14.82 -4.43 0.15
C GLN A 231 -15.61 -5.46 0.96
N MET A 232 -15.66 -6.72 0.54
CA MET A 232 -16.28 -7.78 1.34
C MET A 232 -15.59 -7.96 2.69
N LEU A 233 -14.28 -7.85 2.75
CA LEU A 233 -13.53 -7.90 4.00
C LEU A 233 -13.86 -6.70 4.90
N ILE A 234 -13.89 -5.50 4.35
CA ILE A 234 -14.29 -4.28 5.06
C ILE A 234 -15.68 -4.44 5.67
N HIS A 235 -16.66 -4.89 4.89
CA HIS A 235 -18.03 -5.10 5.36
C HIS A 235 -18.14 -6.25 6.38
N ALA A 236 -17.32 -7.29 6.28
CA ALA A 236 -17.26 -8.35 7.29
C ALA A 236 -16.72 -7.81 8.62
N LEU A 237 -15.65 -7.00 8.59
CA LEU A 237 -15.09 -6.34 9.79
C LEU A 237 -16.09 -5.35 10.42
N GLN A 238 -16.78 -4.56 9.62
CA GLN A 238 -17.82 -3.64 10.06
C GLN A 238 -18.98 -4.40 10.74
N ARG A 239 -19.44 -5.48 10.10
CA ARG A 239 -20.52 -6.31 10.65
C ARG A 239 -20.11 -6.98 11.96
N ALA A 240 -18.89 -7.52 12.03
CA ALA A 240 -18.35 -8.10 13.25
C ALA A 240 -18.32 -7.07 14.38
N ARG A 241 -17.90 -5.83 14.08
CA ARG A 241 -17.88 -4.73 15.05
C ARG A 241 -19.29 -4.32 15.50
N GLU A 242 -20.26 -4.24 14.58
CA GLU A 242 -21.66 -3.96 14.92
C GLU A 242 -22.23 -5.01 15.88
N LEU A 243 -21.96 -6.29 15.65
CA LEU A 243 -22.40 -7.38 16.52
C LEU A 243 -21.79 -7.24 17.93
N VAL A 244 -20.50 -6.94 18.01
CA VAL A 244 -19.83 -6.66 19.29
C VAL A 244 -20.49 -5.49 20.02
N MET A 245 -20.83 -4.39 19.33
CA MET A 245 -21.51 -3.24 19.92
C MET A 245 -22.95 -3.55 20.36
N GLN A 246 -23.57 -4.59 19.79
CA GLN A 246 -24.87 -5.11 20.22
C GLN A 246 -24.76 -6.13 21.37
N GLY A 247 -23.54 -6.38 21.89
CA GLY A 247 -23.28 -7.33 22.97
C GLY A 247 -23.19 -8.78 22.51
N VAL A 248 -23.08 -9.03 21.20
CA VAL A 248 -22.85 -10.39 20.65
C VAL A 248 -21.36 -10.68 20.71
N GLU A 249 -21.00 -11.87 21.20
CA GLU A 249 -19.63 -12.34 21.20
C GLU A 249 -19.20 -12.72 19.78
N VAL A 250 -18.07 -12.17 19.34
CA VAL A 250 -17.47 -12.42 18.02
C VAL A 250 -16.05 -12.92 18.20
N GLU A 251 -15.79 -14.14 17.74
CA GLU A 251 -14.47 -14.76 17.87
C GLU A 251 -13.43 -14.04 17.01
N ALA A 252 -12.27 -13.76 17.62
CA ALA A 252 -11.11 -13.18 16.96
C ALA A 252 -9.84 -13.52 17.74
N THR A 253 -8.67 -13.36 17.13
CA THR A 253 -7.41 -13.39 17.86
C THR A 253 -7.35 -12.26 18.88
N ARG A 254 -6.51 -12.42 19.92
CA ARG A 254 -6.43 -11.46 21.04
C ARG A 254 -6.27 -9.99 20.59
N HIS A 255 -5.41 -9.75 19.61
CA HIS A 255 -5.05 -8.38 19.19
C HIS A 255 -6.08 -7.80 18.21
N LEU A 256 -6.62 -8.61 17.31
CA LEU A 256 -7.74 -8.20 16.45
C LEU A 256 -9.01 -7.99 17.30
N GLY A 257 -9.28 -8.88 18.26
CA GLY A 257 -10.38 -8.73 19.21
C GLY A 257 -10.30 -7.43 19.98
N TRP A 258 -9.12 -7.05 20.46
CA TRP A 258 -8.96 -5.77 21.14
C TRP A 258 -9.41 -4.59 20.27
N LEU A 259 -9.11 -4.58 18.98
CA LEU A 259 -9.59 -3.55 18.05
C LEU A 259 -11.11 -3.61 17.81
N LEU A 260 -11.66 -4.83 17.66
CA LEU A 260 -13.10 -5.03 17.41
C LEU A 260 -13.95 -4.60 18.60
N TYR A 261 -13.54 -4.94 19.84
CA TYR A 261 -14.30 -4.70 21.07
C TYR A 261 -14.11 -3.27 21.62
N ARG A 262 -13.21 -2.50 21.04
CA ARG A 262 -12.96 -1.14 21.50
C ARG A 262 -14.11 -0.20 21.13
N PRO A 263 -14.62 0.63 22.08
CA PRO A 263 -15.64 1.62 21.78
C PRO A 263 -15.20 2.61 20.67
N THR A 264 -16.12 2.98 19.79
CA THR A 264 -15.89 3.98 18.75
C THR A 264 -15.73 5.37 19.34
N GLY A 265 -14.92 6.23 18.72
CA GLY A 265 -14.77 7.64 19.10
C GLY A 265 -13.86 7.91 20.30
N LEU A 266 -13.28 6.88 20.92
CA LEU A 266 -12.28 7.10 21.95
C LEU A 266 -10.89 7.29 21.32
N PRO A 267 -10.10 8.32 21.76
CA PRO A 267 -8.74 8.51 21.27
C PRO A 267 -7.88 7.26 21.50
N LEU A 268 -7.06 6.90 20.53
CA LEU A 268 -6.08 5.82 20.65
C LEU A 268 -4.80 6.38 21.26
N ALA A 269 -4.43 5.90 22.46
CA ALA A 269 -3.10 6.17 22.99
C ALA A 269 -2.07 5.47 22.07
N PRO A 270 -1.04 6.19 21.57
CA PRO A 270 -0.07 5.62 20.63
C PRO A 270 0.60 4.34 21.12
N ASP A 271 1.03 4.30 22.38
CA ASP A 271 1.72 3.13 22.94
C ASP A 271 0.78 1.91 23.07
N GLU A 272 -0.51 2.15 23.36
CA GLU A 272 -1.50 1.08 23.44
C GLU A 272 -1.86 0.56 22.03
N LEU A 273 -1.97 1.46 21.06
CA LEU A 273 -2.14 1.05 19.65
C LEU A 273 -0.96 0.19 19.22
N LEU A 274 0.27 0.65 19.39
CA LEU A 274 1.48 -0.08 18.99
C LEU A 274 1.56 -1.46 19.65
N LYS A 275 1.22 -1.58 20.95
CA LYS A 275 1.21 -2.86 21.66
C LYS A 275 0.36 -3.94 20.98
N HIS A 276 -0.76 -3.54 20.39
CA HIS A 276 -1.66 -4.46 19.70
C HIS A 276 -1.37 -4.53 18.21
N PHE A 277 -1.19 -3.40 17.56
CA PHE A 277 -1.01 -3.33 16.11
C PHE A 277 0.31 -3.95 15.63
N ALA A 278 1.38 -3.84 16.42
CA ALA A 278 2.69 -4.40 16.10
C ALA A 278 2.74 -5.93 16.05
N VAL A 279 1.68 -6.60 16.50
CA VAL A 279 1.59 -8.07 16.49
C VAL A 279 0.62 -8.56 15.39
N LEU A 280 -0.27 -7.68 14.92
CA LEU A 280 -1.28 -8.03 13.91
C LEU A 280 -0.66 -8.30 12.54
N ASP A 281 -1.13 -9.37 11.91
CA ASP A 281 -0.80 -9.72 10.52
C ASP A 281 -1.98 -10.39 9.80
N ASP A 282 -1.79 -10.80 8.55
CA ASP A 282 -2.85 -11.40 7.73
C ASP A 282 -3.45 -12.67 8.35
N ASN A 283 -2.69 -13.38 9.21
CA ASN A 283 -3.18 -14.60 9.84
C ASN A 283 -4.27 -14.30 10.87
N ASP A 284 -4.19 -13.17 11.59
CA ASP A 284 -5.22 -12.77 12.55
C ASP A 284 -6.58 -12.59 11.88
N VAL A 285 -6.60 -11.86 10.77
CA VAL A 285 -7.83 -11.63 10.01
C VAL A 285 -8.30 -12.89 9.31
N THR A 286 -7.38 -13.69 8.75
CA THR A 286 -7.72 -14.98 8.13
C THR A 286 -8.35 -15.95 9.15
N MET A 287 -7.83 -15.99 10.38
CA MET A 287 -8.38 -16.82 11.43
C MET A 287 -9.79 -16.34 11.84
N ALA A 288 -9.96 -15.04 12.00
CA ALA A 288 -11.27 -14.45 12.28
C ALA A 288 -12.29 -14.78 11.18
N ILE A 289 -11.91 -14.65 9.90
CA ILE A 289 -12.77 -15.05 8.77
C ILE A 289 -13.18 -16.53 8.90
N LYS A 290 -12.27 -17.43 9.30
CA LYS A 290 -12.61 -18.85 9.49
C LYS A 290 -13.62 -19.06 10.61
N TYR A 291 -13.47 -18.41 11.75
CA TYR A 291 -14.46 -18.45 12.82
C TYR A 291 -15.82 -17.92 12.36
N TRP A 292 -15.81 -16.79 11.64
CA TRP A 292 -17.05 -16.14 11.17
C TRP A 292 -17.82 -16.93 10.11
N THR A 293 -17.20 -17.94 9.48
CA THR A 293 -17.95 -18.84 8.58
C THR A 293 -19.05 -19.62 9.29
N GLU A 294 -18.93 -19.80 10.61
CA GLU A 294 -19.85 -20.53 11.49
C GLU A 294 -20.66 -19.56 12.38
N SER A 295 -20.64 -18.25 12.11
CA SER A 295 -21.36 -17.25 12.88
C SER A 295 -22.88 -17.47 12.79
N ASP A 296 -23.58 -17.27 13.91
CA ASP A 296 -25.05 -17.27 13.96
C ASP A 296 -25.65 -16.06 13.18
N ASP A 297 -24.86 -15.00 12.96
CA ASP A 297 -25.27 -13.90 12.09
C ASP A 297 -25.11 -14.31 10.61
N PRO A 298 -26.23 -14.42 9.87
CA PRO A 298 -26.17 -14.93 8.50
C PRO A 298 -25.43 -14.00 7.54
N THR A 299 -25.36 -12.71 7.83
CA THR A 299 -24.63 -11.72 7.00
C THR A 299 -23.13 -11.88 7.17
N LEU A 300 -22.66 -11.98 8.41
CA LEU A 300 -21.25 -12.20 8.70
C LEU A 300 -20.79 -13.55 8.14
N ALA A 301 -21.57 -14.61 8.36
CA ALA A 301 -21.27 -15.95 7.84
C ALA A 301 -21.19 -15.96 6.30
N TYR A 302 -22.13 -15.30 5.62
CA TYR A 302 -22.16 -15.20 4.16
C TYR A 302 -20.91 -14.51 3.60
N LEU A 303 -20.50 -13.37 4.18
CA LEU A 303 -19.31 -12.62 3.75
C LEU A 303 -18.05 -13.44 4.01
N ALA A 304 -17.92 -14.03 5.19
CA ALA A 304 -16.78 -14.86 5.58
C ALA A 304 -16.63 -16.09 4.69
N GLN A 305 -17.71 -16.84 4.46
CA GLN A 305 -17.74 -17.98 3.54
C GLN A 305 -17.41 -17.55 2.10
N GLY A 306 -17.92 -16.39 1.68
CA GLY A 306 -17.65 -15.79 0.39
C GLY A 306 -16.17 -15.52 0.18
N LEU A 307 -15.51 -14.93 1.17
CA LEU A 307 -14.06 -14.67 1.16
C LEU A 307 -13.29 -15.98 1.18
N LEU A 308 -13.52 -16.84 2.17
CA LEU A 308 -12.73 -18.07 2.36
C LEU A 308 -12.79 -18.99 1.12
N ASN A 309 -13.97 -19.12 0.51
CA ASN A 309 -14.22 -20.02 -0.61
C ASN A 309 -14.19 -19.33 -1.99
N ARG A 310 -13.74 -18.06 -2.04
CA ARG A 310 -13.71 -17.25 -3.27
C ARG A 310 -15.08 -17.15 -3.98
N LYS A 311 -16.17 -17.15 -3.22
CA LYS A 311 -17.54 -16.91 -3.74
C LYS A 311 -17.90 -15.44 -3.59
N LEU A 312 -17.13 -14.60 -4.32
CA LEU A 312 -17.21 -13.15 -4.19
C LEU A 312 -18.51 -12.60 -4.79
N LEU A 313 -18.94 -11.44 -4.28
CA LEU A 313 -20.03 -10.65 -4.83
C LEU A 313 -19.74 -10.27 -6.30
N ARG A 314 -20.73 -9.81 -7.01
CA ARG A 314 -20.59 -9.18 -8.32
C ARG A 314 -20.19 -7.73 -8.12
N LEU A 315 -19.25 -7.25 -8.92
CA LEU A 315 -18.96 -5.82 -9.06
C LEU A 315 -19.34 -5.40 -10.48
N GLU A 316 -20.10 -4.34 -10.56
CA GLU A 316 -20.56 -3.72 -11.81
C GLU A 316 -20.01 -2.29 -11.89
N TRP A 317 -19.22 -2.02 -12.94
CA TRP A 317 -18.63 -0.71 -13.17
C TRP A 317 -19.60 0.22 -13.91
N HIS A 318 -19.61 1.48 -13.50
CA HIS A 318 -20.37 2.56 -14.11
C HIS A 318 -19.47 3.76 -14.43
N SER A 319 -19.79 4.46 -15.53
CA SER A 319 -19.12 5.71 -15.90
C SER A 319 -19.61 6.94 -15.14
N MET A 320 -20.78 6.81 -14.51
CA MET A 320 -21.44 7.85 -13.71
C MET A 320 -21.78 7.31 -12.32
N PRO A 321 -21.98 8.17 -11.32
CA PRO A 321 -22.44 7.76 -9.99
C PRO A 321 -23.67 6.88 -10.04
N VAL A 322 -23.66 5.78 -9.27
CA VAL A 322 -24.80 4.87 -9.18
C VAL A 322 -25.95 5.57 -8.45
N THR A 323 -27.16 5.54 -9.06
CA THR A 323 -28.29 6.24 -8.47
C THR A 323 -28.83 5.54 -7.21
N PRO A 324 -29.28 6.29 -6.18
CA PRO A 324 -29.86 5.70 -4.98
C PRO A 324 -31.06 4.77 -5.28
N ALA A 325 -31.86 5.11 -6.29
CA ALA A 325 -33.02 4.28 -6.70
C ALA A 325 -32.58 2.90 -7.20
N TYR A 326 -31.49 2.84 -7.99
CA TYR A 326 -30.94 1.57 -8.47
C TYR A 326 -30.37 0.73 -7.32
N VAL A 327 -29.67 1.37 -6.39
CA VAL A 327 -29.14 0.69 -5.20
C VAL A 327 -30.27 0.08 -4.36
N GLU A 328 -31.36 0.84 -4.12
CA GLU A 328 -32.49 0.36 -3.33
C GLU A 328 -33.26 -0.78 -4.04
N GLN A 329 -33.37 -0.72 -5.36
CA GLN A 329 -33.88 -1.82 -6.15
C GLN A 329 -33.08 -3.12 -5.96
N ILE A 330 -31.76 -3.02 -5.92
CA ILE A 330 -30.90 -4.19 -5.67
C ILE A 330 -31.07 -4.67 -4.23
N ARG A 331 -31.11 -3.78 -3.24
CA ARG A 331 -31.33 -4.12 -1.83
C ARG A 331 -32.63 -4.87 -1.62
N GLU A 332 -33.70 -4.42 -2.27
CA GLU A 332 -34.99 -5.10 -2.19
C GLU A 332 -34.91 -6.53 -2.75
N ARG A 333 -34.23 -6.73 -3.87
CA ARG A 333 -33.97 -8.07 -4.42
C ARG A 333 -33.15 -8.94 -3.46
N VAL A 334 -32.18 -8.36 -2.74
CA VAL A 334 -31.43 -9.08 -1.68
C VAL A 334 -32.35 -9.52 -0.57
N ARG A 335 -33.26 -8.64 -0.06
CA ARG A 335 -34.24 -8.98 0.98
C ARG A 335 -35.17 -10.09 0.52
N GLN A 336 -35.66 -10.04 -0.73
CA GLN A 336 -36.50 -11.07 -1.32
C GLN A 336 -35.78 -12.41 -1.50
N THR A 337 -34.45 -12.38 -1.81
CA THR A 337 -33.69 -13.60 -2.06
C THR A 337 -33.26 -14.29 -0.76
N PHE A 338 -32.81 -13.53 0.23
CA PHE A 338 -32.16 -14.04 1.43
C PHE A 338 -33.00 -13.92 2.71
N GLY A 339 -34.13 -13.19 2.64
CA GLY A 339 -35.01 -12.97 3.77
C GLY A 339 -34.57 -11.83 4.70
N PRO A 340 -35.36 -11.59 5.78
CA PRO A 340 -35.23 -10.40 6.61
C PRO A 340 -34.02 -10.39 7.54
N PHE A 341 -33.39 -11.53 7.77
CA PHE A 341 -32.24 -11.64 8.67
C PHE A 341 -30.90 -11.27 7.99
N MET A 342 -30.90 -11.10 6.66
CA MET A 342 -29.74 -10.63 5.91
C MET A 342 -29.71 -9.11 5.85
N HIS A 343 -28.62 -8.52 6.33
CA HIS A 343 -28.41 -7.09 6.29
C HIS A 343 -27.98 -6.64 4.89
N ALA A 344 -28.94 -6.18 4.09
CA ALA A 344 -28.70 -5.80 2.70
C ALA A 344 -27.62 -4.71 2.54
N ASP A 345 -27.42 -3.84 3.53
CA ASP A 345 -26.42 -2.78 3.52
C ASP A 345 -24.98 -3.30 3.52
N HIS A 346 -24.75 -4.48 4.09
CA HIS A 346 -23.45 -5.16 4.02
C HIS A 346 -23.26 -6.03 2.78
N LEU A 347 -24.30 -6.20 1.97
CA LEU A 347 -24.26 -7.00 0.74
C LEU A 347 -24.46 -6.17 -0.53
N VAL A 348 -24.96 -4.92 -0.39
CA VAL A 348 -25.17 -4.00 -1.51
C VAL A 348 -24.55 -2.66 -1.14
N TYR A 349 -23.42 -2.36 -1.74
CA TYR A 349 -22.68 -1.13 -1.49
C TYR A 349 -22.15 -0.54 -2.78
N VAL A 350 -21.94 0.75 -2.75
CA VAL A 350 -21.41 1.54 -3.86
C VAL A 350 -20.08 2.16 -3.48
N GLY A 351 -19.27 2.40 -4.47
CA GLY A 351 -18.01 3.09 -4.29
C GLY A 351 -17.50 3.70 -5.59
N GLN A 352 -16.33 4.27 -5.50
CA GLN A 352 -15.63 4.80 -6.66
C GLN A 352 -14.13 4.54 -6.53
N GLU A 353 -13.50 4.29 -7.66
CA GLU A 353 -12.05 4.20 -7.78
C GLU A 353 -11.54 5.24 -8.75
N SER A 354 -10.47 5.90 -8.38
CA SER A 354 -9.88 6.96 -9.17
C SER A 354 -8.39 6.74 -9.37
N ASN A 355 -7.92 6.98 -10.57
CA ASN A 355 -6.50 6.95 -10.88
C ASN A 355 -6.10 8.13 -11.76
N ARG A 356 -4.93 8.70 -11.44
CA ARG A 356 -4.23 9.68 -12.25
C ARG A 356 -2.82 9.15 -12.51
N ALA A 357 -2.41 9.06 -13.76
CA ALA A 357 -1.08 8.57 -14.12
C ALA A 357 0.04 9.49 -13.62
N TYR A 358 -0.18 10.80 -13.72
CA TYR A 358 0.75 11.85 -13.32
C TYR A 358 0.01 13.02 -12.67
N ASP A 359 0.48 13.48 -11.52
CA ASP A 359 -0.10 14.65 -10.82
C ASP A 359 0.73 15.91 -11.09
N GLU A 360 0.22 16.75 -11.98
CA GLU A 360 0.84 18.06 -12.30
C GLU A 360 0.63 19.11 -11.22
N ALA A 361 -0.41 18.96 -10.38
CA ALA A 361 -0.72 19.94 -9.35
C ALA A 361 0.13 19.77 -8.09
N GLY A 362 0.73 18.59 -7.91
CA GLY A 362 1.63 18.26 -6.83
C GLY A 362 3.10 18.49 -7.21
N GLU A 363 3.97 17.63 -6.71
CA GLU A 363 5.38 17.63 -7.05
C GLU A 363 5.60 17.26 -8.51
N GLN A 364 6.30 18.09 -9.27
CA GLN A 364 6.54 17.88 -10.70
C GLN A 364 7.85 17.14 -10.95
N ILE A 365 7.84 16.20 -11.90
CA ILE A 365 9.08 15.60 -12.42
C ILE A 365 9.74 16.63 -13.35
N ASN A 366 10.93 17.10 -12.97
CA ASN A 366 11.68 18.09 -13.73
C ASN A 366 12.83 17.42 -14.50
N ILE A 367 13.00 17.85 -15.74
CA ILE A 367 14.05 17.40 -16.66
C ILE A 367 15.20 18.40 -16.67
N LEU A 368 16.40 17.94 -16.40
CA LEU A 368 17.63 18.72 -16.43
C LEU A 368 18.31 18.59 -17.81
N PHE A 369 18.46 19.70 -18.50
CA PHE A 369 19.14 19.79 -19.78
C PHE A 369 20.65 20.06 -19.60
N LYS A 370 21.42 19.79 -20.65
CA LYS A 370 22.90 19.97 -20.66
C LYS A 370 23.35 21.42 -20.41
N ASP A 371 22.49 22.38 -20.71
CA ASP A 371 22.75 23.80 -20.49
C ASP A 371 22.40 24.28 -19.08
N GLY A 372 22.03 23.36 -18.17
CA GLY A 372 21.70 23.64 -16.79
C GLY A 372 20.24 24.10 -16.57
N ARG A 373 19.43 24.25 -17.63
CA ARG A 373 18.00 24.60 -17.48
C ARG A 373 17.21 23.37 -17.07
N THR A 374 16.15 23.61 -16.31
CA THR A 374 15.14 22.60 -15.97
C THR A 374 13.79 22.94 -16.59
N LYS A 375 13.04 21.93 -17.01
CA LYS A 375 11.65 22.04 -17.45
C LYS A 375 10.82 20.90 -16.90
N PRO A 376 9.52 21.11 -16.60
CA PRO A 376 8.61 20.03 -16.28
C PRO A 376 8.56 18.97 -17.39
N LEU A 377 8.43 17.71 -17.03
CA LEU A 377 8.33 16.60 -17.98
C LEU A 377 7.21 16.84 -19.01
N THR A 378 6.07 17.40 -18.59
CA THR A 378 4.92 17.72 -19.45
C THR A 378 5.26 18.66 -20.62
N GLN A 379 6.31 19.47 -20.50
CA GLN A 379 6.79 20.36 -21.56
C GLN A 379 7.87 19.72 -22.45
N CYS A 380 8.33 18.52 -22.09
CA CYS A 380 9.46 17.87 -22.75
C CYS A 380 9.06 16.52 -23.39
N SER A 381 7.92 15.96 -22.99
CA SER A 381 7.44 14.66 -23.45
C SER A 381 6.82 14.75 -24.85
N ASP A 382 7.17 13.78 -25.68
CA ASP A 382 6.58 13.60 -27.02
C ASP A 382 5.25 12.82 -26.96
N VAL A 383 4.96 12.20 -25.80
CA VAL A 383 3.77 11.39 -25.58
C VAL A 383 2.79 12.17 -24.69
N PRO A 384 1.49 12.17 -25.01
CA PRO A 384 0.50 12.75 -24.12
C PRO A 384 0.54 12.08 -22.75
N LEU A 385 0.97 12.82 -21.73
CA LEU A 385 0.92 12.34 -20.35
C LEU A 385 -0.52 12.45 -19.86
N TYR A 386 -1.05 11.34 -19.36
CA TYR A 386 -2.43 11.28 -18.87
C TYR A 386 -2.51 11.91 -17.47
N THR A 387 -2.68 13.23 -17.44
CA THR A 387 -2.79 14.03 -16.20
C THR A 387 -4.22 14.09 -15.66
N GLN A 388 -5.22 13.67 -16.46
CA GLN A 388 -6.61 13.68 -16.05
C GLN A 388 -6.91 12.56 -15.06
N LEU A 389 -7.65 12.91 -14.00
CA LEU A 389 -8.21 11.94 -13.06
C LEU A 389 -9.31 11.13 -13.77
N VAL A 390 -9.12 9.82 -13.84
CA VAL A 390 -10.14 8.90 -14.33
C VAL A 390 -10.85 8.27 -13.14
N THR A 391 -12.13 8.57 -12.97
CA THR A 391 -12.97 7.98 -11.92
C THR A 391 -13.94 6.99 -12.53
N LYS A 392 -14.05 5.81 -11.92
CA LYS A 392 -15.07 4.79 -12.22
C LYS A 392 -15.88 4.52 -10.96
N TYR A 393 -17.16 4.44 -11.12
CA TYR A 393 -18.09 4.12 -10.03
C TYR A 393 -18.46 2.65 -10.09
N TYR A 394 -18.82 2.06 -8.95
CA TYR A 394 -19.26 0.68 -8.93
C TYR A 394 -20.38 0.44 -7.93
N VAL A 395 -21.11 -0.65 -8.17
CA VAL A 395 -21.99 -1.27 -7.19
C VAL A 395 -21.61 -2.73 -7.02
N CYS A 396 -21.57 -3.19 -5.76
CA CYS A 396 -21.37 -4.58 -5.40
C CYS A 396 -22.65 -5.20 -4.88
N TYR A 397 -22.92 -6.47 -5.26
CA TYR A 397 -24.11 -7.21 -4.81
C TYR A 397 -23.96 -8.73 -5.04
N PRO A 398 -24.77 -9.58 -4.37
CA PRO A 398 -24.78 -11.02 -4.59
C PRO A 398 -25.12 -11.40 -6.04
N LYS A 399 -24.43 -12.44 -6.57
CA LYS A 399 -24.61 -12.87 -7.98
C LYS A 399 -25.99 -13.49 -8.27
N ASN A 400 -26.53 -14.21 -7.30
CA ASN A 400 -27.73 -15.05 -7.47
C ASN A 400 -28.96 -14.37 -6.86
N LEU A 401 -29.31 -13.19 -7.36
CA LEU A 401 -30.54 -12.51 -6.98
C LEU A 401 -31.71 -12.95 -7.83
N VAL A 402 -32.91 -13.05 -7.25
CA VAL A 402 -34.16 -13.24 -8.01
C VAL A 402 -34.30 -12.17 -9.09
N ALA A 403 -34.89 -12.54 -10.23
CA ALA A 403 -35.18 -11.58 -11.29
C ALA A 403 -36.07 -10.45 -10.77
N PRO A 404 -35.93 -9.21 -11.28
CA PRO A 404 -36.90 -8.17 -10.96
C PRO A 404 -38.30 -8.60 -11.38
N ALA A 405 -39.28 -8.35 -10.49
CA ALA A 405 -40.69 -8.63 -10.74
C ALA A 405 -41.23 -7.74 -11.85
#